data_56560c2448bd5c9c4cbfe3627b89b448
#
_entry.id   56560c2448bd5c9c4cbfe3627b89b448
#
_cell.length_a   1.000
_cell.length_b   1.000
_cell.length_c   1.000
_cell.angle_alpha   90.00
_cell.angle_beta   90.00
_cell.angle_gamma   90.00
#
_symmetry.space_group_name_H-M   'P 1'
#
loop_
_entity.id
_entity.type
_entity.pdbx_description
1 polymer ?
#
loop_
_entity_poly.entity_id
_entity_poly.type
_entity_poly.pdbx_seq_one_letter_code
_entity_poly.pdbx_strand_id
1 'polypeptide(L)'
;MSYVMPPTAHSPHEVGYSREDTKSSTSQESTVFNKPEDSDIIIEYHGVKVYAHRAILRMCSPFFERILQSQWPVAKGPVFSLGDDDDPVVVDAMLRHMYNLSYSPSKFKNVSKLLKLHIDVFMLADKYDCPSLRRAAASNFHDAADKALDIGMPTFLMKTIPAICGPDACQTADLSLRDTLLSFCATHYARLFRFDIFRDALRDGKLFDVDATTKLLEKVGAIALPKQANSRPRRVLPPRAFSPPVLEDDGDEVSVTGVQL
;
A
#
# COMPACT_ATOMS: atom_id res chain seq x y z
N MET A 1 3.63 -72.10 34.98
CA MET A 1 3.11 -70.83 35.43
C MET A 1 4.31 -70.01 35.88
N SER A 2 4.91 -69.24 35.01
CA SER A 2 6.04 -68.42 35.37
C SER A 2 5.93 -67.13 34.58
N TYR A 3 5.62 -66.08 35.30
CA TYR A 3 5.65 -64.69 34.83
C TYR A 3 7.09 -64.24 34.72
N VAL A 4 7.48 -63.72 33.55
CA VAL A 4 8.77 -63.04 33.33
C VAL A 4 8.46 -61.60 32.93
N MET A 5 8.84 -60.66 33.74
CA MET A 5 8.86 -59.21 33.48
C MET A 5 10.07 -58.85 32.62
N PRO A 6 9.95 -57.89 31.67
CA PRO A 6 11.09 -57.34 30.98
C PRO A 6 11.68 -56.12 31.70
N PRO A 7 12.94 -55.79 31.46
CA PRO A 7 13.70 -54.77 32.19
C PRO A 7 13.47 -53.36 31.66
N THR A 8 13.69 -52.42 32.56
CA THR A 8 13.62 -50.96 32.47
C THR A 8 14.79 -50.33 31.73
N ALA A 9 14.49 -49.16 31.15
CA ALA A 9 15.28 -47.93 30.99
C ALA A 9 16.44 -47.90 30.00
N HIS A 10 16.34 -46.98 29.06
CA HIS A 10 17.50 -46.14 28.73
C HIS A 10 17.04 -44.75 28.19
N SER A 11 17.84 -43.77 28.54
CA SER A 11 17.86 -42.31 28.48
C SER A 11 17.61 -41.66 27.12
N PRO A 12 17.42 -40.31 27.13
CA PRO A 12 16.90 -39.54 26.02
C PRO A 12 17.97 -39.31 24.95
N HIS A 13 17.60 -39.63 23.71
CA HIS A 13 18.34 -39.16 22.55
C HIS A 13 17.94 -37.74 22.20
N GLU A 14 18.96 -36.88 22.18
CA GLU A 14 18.92 -35.55 21.57
C GLU A 14 18.40 -35.65 20.14
N VAL A 15 17.27 -35.00 19.89
CA VAL A 15 16.77 -34.78 18.53
C VAL A 15 17.46 -33.51 18.02
N GLY A 16 18.53 -33.71 17.27
CA GLY A 16 19.15 -32.66 16.47
C GLY A 16 18.13 -32.13 15.46
N TYR A 17 17.73 -30.87 15.63
CA TYR A 17 17.01 -30.11 14.60
C TYR A 17 17.98 -29.82 13.46
N SER A 18 17.95 -30.64 12.43
CA SER A 18 18.51 -30.30 11.13
C SER A 18 17.65 -29.20 10.53
N ARG A 19 18.23 -28.01 10.37
CA ARG A 19 17.69 -26.97 9.50
C ARG A 19 17.66 -27.54 8.09
N GLU A 20 16.52 -28.00 7.67
CA GLU A 20 16.26 -28.22 6.25
C GLU A 20 16.14 -26.86 5.57
N ASP A 21 17.03 -26.64 4.63
CA ASP A 21 17.05 -25.53 3.71
C ASP A 21 15.66 -25.37 3.07
N THR A 22 15.09 -24.18 3.25
CA THR A 22 13.89 -23.72 2.55
C THR A 22 14.21 -23.65 1.05
N LYS A 23 14.01 -24.77 0.37
CA LYS A 23 13.94 -24.82 -1.08
C LYS A 23 12.81 -23.91 -1.55
N SER A 24 13.19 -23.01 -2.45
CA SER A 24 12.36 -22.18 -3.30
C SER A 24 10.91 -22.69 -3.44
N SER A 25 9.96 -21.85 -3.06
CA SER A 25 8.54 -22.01 -3.36
C SER A 25 8.37 -22.02 -4.88
N THR A 26 8.39 -23.19 -5.46
CA THR A 26 7.80 -23.43 -6.78
C THR A 26 6.34 -23.01 -6.66
N SER A 27 5.93 -22.02 -7.45
CA SER A 27 4.54 -21.57 -7.54
C SER A 27 3.68 -22.80 -7.82
N GLN A 28 2.94 -23.26 -6.79
CA GLN A 28 1.92 -24.27 -7.01
C GLN A 28 0.91 -23.65 -7.99
N GLU A 29 0.90 -24.16 -9.22
CA GLU A 29 -0.22 -23.87 -10.13
C GLU A 29 -1.50 -24.31 -9.42
N SER A 30 -2.47 -23.42 -9.34
CA SER A 30 -3.76 -23.79 -8.77
C SER A 30 -4.33 -24.96 -9.56
N THR A 31 -4.58 -26.05 -8.89
CA THR A 31 -5.08 -27.29 -9.53
C THR A 31 -6.45 -27.12 -10.16
N VAL A 32 -7.17 -26.03 -9.83
CA VAL A 32 -8.55 -25.78 -10.27
C VAL A 32 -8.69 -24.62 -11.27
N PHE A 33 -7.63 -23.83 -11.53
CA PHE A 33 -7.71 -22.72 -12.48
C PHE A 33 -7.81 -23.20 -13.91
N ASN A 34 -8.79 -22.71 -14.65
CA ASN A 34 -9.04 -23.00 -16.07
C ASN A 34 -9.18 -24.52 -16.36
N LYS A 35 -9.87 -25.24 -15.46
CA LYS A 35 -10.19 -26.66 -15.58
C LYS A 35 -11.68 -26.82 -15.84
N PRO A 36 -12.11 -27.45 -16.95
CA PRO A 36 -13.54 -27.58 -17.25
C PRO A 36 -14.28 -28.52 -16.29
N GLU A 37 -13.58 -29.50 -15.70
CA GLU A 37 -14.19 -30.58 -14.90
C GLU A 37 -14.88 -30.07 -13.64
N ASP A 38 -14.30 -29.04 -13.00
CA ASP A 38 -14.77 -28.53 -11.71
C ASP A 38 -15.44 -27.15 -11.83
N SER A 39 -15.51 -26.59 -13.04
CA SER A 39 -16.00 -25.22 -13.26
C SER A 39 -17.53 -25.16 -13.33
N ASP A 40 -18.10 -24.07 -12.81
CA ASP A 40 -19.54 -23.78 -12.88
C ASP A 40 -19.87 -22.51 -13.68
N ILE A 41 -18.85 -21.86 -14.26
CA ILE A 41 -18.98 -20.67 -15.11
C ILE A 41 -17.78 -20.57 -16.07
N ILE A 42 -18.03 -20.01 -17.25
CA ILE A 42 -17.00 -19.63 -18.21
C ILE A 42 -16.92 -18.10 -18.25
N ILE A 43 -15.74 -17.54 -18.06
CA ILE A 43 -15.45 -16.12 -18.30
C ILE A 43 -14.96 -15.97 -19.74
N GLU A 44 -15.62 -15.12 -20.53
CA GLU A 44 -15.28 -14.85 -21.91
C GLU A 44 -14.84 -13.41 -22.12
N TYR A 45 -13.70 -13.19 -22.78
CA TYR A 45 -13.16 -11.88 -23.16
C TYR A 45 -12.24 -12.03 -24.37
N HIS A 46 -12.31 -11.13 -25.34
CA HIS A 46 -11.51 -11.19 -26.57
C HIS A 46 -11.50 -12.57 -27.26
N GLY A 47 -12.62 -13.27 -27.25
CA GLY A 47 -12.71 -14.65 -27.78
C GLY A 47 -11.99 -15.72 -26.95
N VAL A 48 -11.33 -15.35 -25.84
CA VAL A 48 -10.72 -16.27 -24.89
C VAL A 48 -11.79 -16.77 -23.92
N LYS A 49 -11.79 -18.08 -23.63
CA LYS A 49 -12.65 -18.71 -22.65
C LYS A 49 -11.83 -19.26 -21.49
N VAL A 50 -12.17 -18.86 -20.28
CA VAL A 50 -11.51 -19.32 -19.05
C VAL A 50 -12.57 -20.00 -18.18
N TYR A 51 -12.35 -21.25 -17.86
CA TYR A 51 -13.17 -22.02 -16.94
C TYR A 51 -12.93 -21.54 -15.52
N ALA A 52 -13.99 -21.16 -14.82
CA ALA A 52 -13.90 -20.49 -13.52
C ALA A 52 -14.96 -21.00 -12.54
N HIS A 53 -14.90 -20.49 -11.30
CA HIS A 53 -15.79 -20.87 -10.21
C HIS A 53 -16.48 -19.62 -9.64
N ARG A 54 -17.81 -19.61 -9.67
CA ARG A 54 -18.63 -18.50 -9.13
C ARG A 54 -18.25 -18.16 -7.70
N ALA A 55 -18.01 -19.18 -6.89
CA ALA A 55 -17.64 -18.98 -5.49
C ALA A 55 -16.32 -18.20 -5.34
N ILE A 56 -15.30 -18.54 -6.14
CA ILE A 56 -13.99 -17.85 -6.11
C ILE A 56 -14.12 -16.41 -6.61
N LEU A 57 -14.80 -16.21 -7.75
CA LEU A 57 -15.01 -14.86 -8.30
C LEU A 57 -15.70 -13.95 -7.29
N ARG A 58 -16.78 -14.42 -6.67
CA ARG A 58 -17.55 -13.69 -5.66
C ARG A 58 -16.76 -13.39 -4.40
N MET A 59 -15.96 -14.33 -3.94
CA MET A 59 -15.10 -14.16 -2.76
C MET A 59 -14.01 -13.10 -2.98
N CYS A 60 -13.49 -13.00 -4.21
CA CYS A 60 -12.40 -12.08 -4.53
C CYS A 60 -12.85 -10.69 -4.97
N SER A 61 -14.12 -10.53 -5.38
CA SER A 61 -14.62 -9.29 -5.99
C SER A 61 -16.08 -9.02 -5.62
N PRO A 62 -16.37 -7.96 -4.88
CA PRO A 62 -17.74 -7.46 -4.67
C PRO A 62 -18.51 -7.17 -5.96
N PHE A 63 -17.82 -6.81 -7.05
CA PHE A 63 -18.46 -6.66 -8.36
C PHE A 63 -19.06 -7.99 -8.81
N PHE A 64 -18.27 -9.08 -8.83
CA PHE A 64 -18.76 -10.41 -9.18
C PHE A 64 -19.78 -10.92 -8.18
N GLU A 65 -19.66 -10.60 -6.90
CA GLU A 65 -20.67 -10.96 -5.90
C GLU A 65 -22.03 -10.36 -6.26
N ARG A 66 -22.08 -9.05 -6.48
CA ARG A 66 -23.36 -8.37 -6.84
C ARG A 66 -23.95 -8.90 -8.13
N ILE A 67 -23.14 -9.08 -9.18
CA ILE A 67 -23.62 -9.53 -10.50
C ILE A 67 -24.08 -10.98 -10.47
N LEU A 68 -23.26 -11.89 -9.92
CA LEU A 68 -23.56 -13.33 -9.96
C LEU A 68 -24.65 -13.76 -8.96
N GLN A 69 -24.98 -12.91 -7.98
CA GLN A 69 -26.16 -13.11 -7.10
C GLN A 69 -27.42 -12.46 -7.63
N SER A 70 -27.33 -11.62 -8.66
CA SER A 70 -28.45 -10.88 -9.19
C SER A 70 -29.49 -11.79 -9.85
N GLN A 71 -30.73 -11.25 -10.02
CA GLN A 71 -31.80 -11.95 -10.77
C GLN A 71 -31.65 -11.85 -12.28
N TRP A 72 -30.61 -11.20 -12.77
CA TRP A 72 -30.38 -10.99 -14.19
C TRP A 72 -30.05 -12.31 -14.90
N PRO A 73 -30.47 -12.50 -16.15
CA PRO A 73 -30.18 -13.73 -16.92
C PRO A 73 -28.69 -14.08 -16.99
N VAL A 74 -27.84 -13.05 -17.11
CA VAL A 74 -26.36 -13.20 -17.16
C VAL A 74 -25.81 -13.85 -15.88
N ALA A 75 -26.46 -13.64 -14.74
CA ALA A 75 -26.05 -14.27 -13.47
C ALA A 75 -26.28 -15.79 -13.44
N LYS A 76 -27.22 -16.27 -14.22
CA LYS A 76 -27.65 -17.69 -14.23
C LYS A 76 -27.08 -18.48 -15.42
N GLY A 77 -26.54 -17.76 -16.42
CA GLY A 77 -25.96 -18.38 -17.62
C GLY A 77 -24.64 -19.10 -17.35
N PRO A 78 -24.28 -20.08 -18.19
CA PRO A 78 -23.00 -20.79 -18.07
C PRO A 78 -21.80 -19.91 -18.50
N VAL A 79 -22.05 -18.83 -19.23
CA VAL A 79 -21.01 -17.92 -19.74
C VAL A 79 -21.27 -16.51 -19.24
N PHE A 80 -20.22 -15.87 -18.76
CA PHE A 80 -20.20 -14.45 -18.38
C PHE A 80 -19.17 -13.73 -19.24
N SER A 81 -19.63 -12.81 -20.12
CA SER A 81 -18.74 -12.02 -20.98
C SER A 81 -18.32 -10.74 -20.26
N LEU A 82 -17.00 -10.48 -20.24
CA LEU A 82 -16.41 -9.21 -19.80
C LEU A 82 -16.35 -8.19 -20.94
N GLY A 83 -16.67 -8.61 -22.18
CA GLY A 83 -16.49 -7.78 -23.38
C GLY A 83 -15.04 -7.73 -23.85
N ASP A 84 -14.77 -6.81 -24.77
CA ASP A 84 -13.47 -6.68 -25.46
C ASP A 84 -12.81 -5.32 -25.19
N ASP A 85 -13.31 -4.56 -24.19
CA ASP A 85 -12.79 -3.22 -23.88
C ASP A 85 -11.49 -3.24 -23.07
N ASP A 86 -11.25 -4.32 -22.31
CA ASP A 86 -10.10 -4.45 -21.41
C ASP A 86 -8.96 -5.24 -22.07
N ASP A 87 -7.71 -4.90 -21.79
CA ASP A 87 -6.55 -5.64 -22.29
C ASP A 87 -6.58 -7.12 -21.83
N PRO A 88 -6.55 -8.09 -22.75
CA PRO A 88 -6.65 -9.51 -22.39
C PRO A 88 -5.53 -10.00 -21.47
N VAL A 89 -4.34 -9.41 -21.53
CA VAL A 89 -3.23 -9.76 -20.64
C VAL A 89 -3.55 -9.31 -19.19
N VAL A 90 -4.21 -8.16 -19.05
CA VAL A 90 -4.59 -7.62 -17.74
C VAL A 90 -5.78 -8.37 -17.15
N VAL A 91 -6.74 -8.79 -18.00
CA VAL A 91 -7.86 -9.66 -17.57
C VAL A 91 -7.35 -11.03 -17.11
N ASP A 92 -6.43 -11.66 -17.86
CA ASP A 92 -5.80 -12.93 -17.44
C ASP A 92 -5.05 -12.76 -16.11
N ALA A 93 -4.34 -11.65 -15.91
CA ALA A 93 -3.66 -11.33 -14.67
C ALA A 93 -4.64 -11.24 -13.49
N MET A 94 -5.80 -10.61 -13.67
CA MET A 94 -6.84 -10.53 -12.65
C MET A 94 -7.40 -11.91 -12.30
N LEU A 95 -7.76 -12.69 -13.31
CA LEU A 95 -8.30 -14.03 -13.09
C LEU A 95 -7.29 -14.95 -12.39
N ARG A 96 -6.02 -14.94 -12.80
CA ARG A 96 -4.95 -15.68 -12.11
C ARG A 96 -4.81 -15.29 -10.65
N HIS A 97 -4.83 -14.00 -10.36
CA HIS A 97 -4.73 -13.51 -8.98
C HIS A 97 -5.87 -14.02 -8.09
N MET A 98 -7.11 -14.10 -8.61
CA MET A 98 -8.26 -14.64 -7.87
C MET A 98 -8.06 -16.11 -7.47
N TYR A 99 -7.21 -16.84 -8.20
CA TYR A 99 -6.81 -18.22 -7.88
C TYR A 99 -5.49 -18.32 -7.11
N ASN A 100 -5.05 -17.22 -6.51
CA ASN A 100 -3.79 -17.13 -5.76
C ASN A 100 -2.55 -17.46 -6.60
N LEU A 101 -2.63 -17.27 -7.91
CA LEU A 101 -1.51 -17.41 -8.83
C LEU A 101 -0.80 -16.05 -9.01
N SER A 102 0.51 -16.11 -9.25
CA SER A 102 1.23 -14.89 -9.59
C SER A 102 0.77 -14.35 -10.94
N TYR A 103 0.36 -13.08 -10.97
CA TYR A 103 0.07 -12.40 -12.23
C TYR A 103 1.29 -11.72 -12.84
N SER A 104 2.36 -11.53 -12.07
CA SER A 104 3.58 -10.90 -12.56
C SER A 104 4.38 -11.90 -13.38
N PRO A 105 4.42 -11.77 -14.72
CA PRO A 105 5.16 -12.70 -15.52
C PRO A 105 6.66 -12.50 -15.28
N SER A 106 7.35 -13.53 -14.86
CA SER A 106 8.82 -13.60 -14.78
C SER A 106 9.52 -13.29 -16.13
N LYS A 107 8.74 -13.17 -17.20
CA LYS A 107 9.18 -12.93 -18.58
C LYS A 107 9.41 -11.46 -18.96
N PHE A 108 8.94 -10.48 -18.16
CA PHE A 108 9.16 -9.07 -18.51
C PHE A 108 10.56 -8.61 -18.09
N LYS A 109 11.51 -8.69 -19.02
CA LYS A 109 12.84 -8.08 -18.88
C LYS A 109 12.80 -6.54 -18.95
N ASN A 110 11.73 -5.95 -19.46
CA ASN A 110 11.59 -4.51 -19.64
C ASN A 110 10.81 -3.89 -18.47
N VAL A 111 11.51 -3.15 -17.63
CA VAL A 111 10.96 -2.50 -16.41
C VAL A 111 9.82 -1.52 -16.76
N SER A 112 9.91 -0.80 -17.90
CA SER A 112 8.85 0.13 -18.31
C SER A 112 7.54 -0.60 -18.65
N LYS A 113 7.63 -1.77 -19.30
CA LYS A 113 6.46 -2.60 -19.59
C LYS A 113 5.88 -3.19 -18.29
N LEU A 114 6.75 -3.54 -17.35
CA LEU A 114 6.34 -4.08 -16.06
C LEU A 114 5.59 -3.02 -15.23
N LEU A 115 6.10 -1.80 -15.17
CA LEU A 115 5.45 -0.68 -14.49
C LEU A 115 4.07 -0.39 -15.10
N LYS A 116 4.00 -0.34 -16.45
CA LYS A 116 2.71 -0.17 -17.14
C LYS A 116 1.74 -1.28 -16.80
N LEU A 117 2.17 -2.54 -16.80
CA LEU A 117 1.32 -3.68 -16.45
C LEU A 117 0.73 -3.52 -15.03
N HIS A 118 1.55 -3.14 -14.05
CA HIS A 118 1.05 -2.98 -12.67
C HIS A 118 0.02 -1.86 -12.55
N ILE A 119 0.18 -0.78 -13.31
CA ILE A 119 -0.83 0.30 -13.38
C ILE A 119 -2.12 -0.23 -14.01
N ASP A 120 -2.02 -0.87 -15.18
CA ASP A 120 -3.18 -1.39 -15.90
C ASP A 120 -3.93 -2.44 -15.06
N VAL A 121 -3.20 -3.31 -14.36
CA VAL A 121 -3.78 -4.29 -13.41
C VAL A 121 -4.47 -3.58 -12.24
N PHE A 122 -3.89 -2.51 -11.71
CA PHE A 122 -4.54 -1.73 -10.65
C PHE A 122 -5.85 -1.10 -11.15
N MET A 123 -5.83 -0.47 -12.32
CA MET A 123 -7.02 0.15 -12.92
C MET A 123 -8.12 -0.87 -13.17
N LEU A 124 -7.76 -2.06 -13.68
CA LEU A 124 -8.71 -3.14 -13.88
C LEU A 124 -9.26 -3.66 -12.53
N ALA A 125 -8.41 -3.81 -11.54
CA ALA A 125 -8.80 -4.23 -10.20
C ALA A 125 -9.74 -3.23 -9.52
N ASP A 126 -9.61 -1.93 -9.82
CA ASP A 126 -10.54 -0.89 -9.38
C ASP A 126 -11.89 -1.00 -10.10
N LYS A 127 -11.87 -1.18 -11.42
CA LYS A 127 -13.08 -1.38 -12.26
C LYS A 127 -13.91 -2.59 -11.80
N TYR A 128 -13.25 -3.70 -11.52
CA TYR A 128 -13.89 -4.96 -11.09
C TYR A 128 -13.93 -5.13 -9.56
N ASP A 129 -13.65 -4.09 -8.82
CA ASP A 129 -13.69 -4.06 -7.35
C ASP A 129 -12.99 -5.27 -6.72
N CYS A 130 -11.69 -5.46 -7.03
CA CYS A 130 -10.86 -6.54 -6.50
C CYS A 130 -9.80 -5.99 -5.51
N PRO A 131 -10.12 -5.86 -4.21
CA PRO A 131 -9.25 -5.16 -3.25
C PRO A 131 -7.89 -5.82 -3.04
N SER A 132 -7.84 -7.16 -3.09
CA SER A 132 -6.58 -7.90 -2.95
C SER A 132 -5.64 -7.65 -4.12
N LEU A 133 -6.18 -7.56 -5.34
CA LEU A 133 -5.41 -7.28 -6.53
C LEU A 133 -4.94 -5.82 -6.58
N ARG A 134 -5.77 -4.85 -6.15
CA ARG A 134 -5.34 -3.44 -6.01
C ARG A 134 -4.09 -3.33 -5.12
N ARG A 135 -4.12 -3.95 -3.94
CA ARG A 135 -2.97 -3.96 -3.02
C ARG A 135 -1.73 -4.62 -3.61
N ALA A 136 -1.91 -5.78 -4.25
CA ALA A 136 -0.81 -6.50 -4.90
C ALA A 136 -0.21 -5.68 -6.05
N ALA A 137 -1.04 -5.04 -6.87
CA ALA A 137 -0.59 -4.20 -7.98
C ALA A 137 0.18 -2.96 -7.50
N ALA A 138 -0.31 -2.28 -6.45
CA ALA A 138 0.37 -1.13 -5.86
C ALA A 138 1.74 -1.51 -5.25
N SER A 139 1.82 -2.65 -4.56
CA SER A 139 3.08 -3.17 -4.01
C SER A 139 4.08 -3.53 -5.10
N ASN A 140 3.66 -4.29 -6.12
CA ASN A 140 4.52 -4.67 -7.23
C ASN A 140 4.96 -3.46 -8.08
N PHE A 141 4.10 -2.45 -8.20
CA PHE A 141 4.44 -1.17 -8.83
C PHE A 141 5.57 -0.46 -8.07
N HIS A 142 5.50 -0.41 -6.73
CA HIS A 142 6.55 0.18 -5.90
C HIS A 142 7.91 -0.51 -6.15
N ASP A 143 7.94 -1.83 -6.08
CA ASP A 143 9.16 -2.61 -6.30
C ASP A 143 9.74 -2.42 -7.72
N ALA A 144 8.87 -2.29 -8.71
CA ALA A 144 9.28 -2.02 -10.08
C ALA A 144 9.78 -0.58 -10.26
N ALA A 145 9.22 0.39 -9.53
CA ALA A 145 9.65 1.79 -9.54
C ALA A 145 11.04 1.96 -8.90
N ASP A 146 11.30 1.25 -7.79
CA ASP A 146 12.64 1.20 -7.18
C ASP A 146 13.68 0.68 -8.17
N LYS A 147 13.39 -0.45 -8.81
CA LYS A 147 14.28 -1.03 -9.84
C LYS A 147 14.51 -0.07 -11.01
N ALA A 148 13.47 0.63 -11.46
CA ALA A 148 13.58 1.63 -12.54
C ALA A 148 14.52 2.77 -12.16
N LEU A 149 14.41 3.24 -10.93
CA LEU A 149 15.26 4.31 -10.40
C LEU A 149 16.70 3.83 -10.25
N ASP A 150 16.94 2.59 -9.79
CA ASP A 150 18.28 2.01 -9.59
C ASP A 150 19.04 1.84 -10.89
N ILE A 151 18.37 1.45 -11.97
CA ILE A 151 19.00 1.33 -13.30
C ILE A 151 19.07 2.68 -14.07
N GLY A 152 18.72 3.80 -13.41
CA GLY A 152 18.85 5.13 -13.97
C GLY A 152 17.86 5.43 -15.11
N MET A 153 16.64 4.86 -15.07
CA MET A 153 15.58 5.11 -16.04
C MET A 153 14.47 6.05 -15.53
N PRO A 154 14.78 7.33 -15.25
CA PRO A 154 13.79 8.28 -14.74
C PRO A 154 12.71 8.63 -15.77
N THR A 155 13.01 8.51 -17.08
CA THR A 155 12.12 8.93 -18.16
C THR A 155 10.75 8.27 -18.12
N PHE A 156 10.70 7.00 -17.69
CA PHE A 156 9.43 6.31 -17.56
C PHE A 156 8.62 6.82 -16.36
N LEU A 157 9.28 7.07 -15.23
CA LEU A 157 8.65 7.66 -14.05
C LEU A 157 8.05 9.03 -14.37
N MET A 158 8.72 9.81 -15.23
CA MET A 158 8.23 11.13 -15.67
C MET A 158 6.94 11.07 -16.50
N LYS A 159 6.64 9.93 -17.11
CA LYS A 159 5.35 9.70 -17.79
C LYS A 159 4.30 9.13 -16.83
N THR A 160 4.74 8.34 -15.88
CA THR A 160 3.88 7.64 -14.91
C THR A 160 3.35 8.56 -13.82
N ILE A 161 4.21 9.44 -13.29
CA ILE A 161 3.82 10.36 -12.20
C ILE A 161 2.62 11.23 -12.61
N PRO A 162 2.65 11.98 -13.73
CA PRO A 162 1.51 12.80 -14.12
C PRO A 162 0.27 11.98 -14.51
N ALA A 163 0.43 10.76 -15.02
CA ALA A 163 -0.71 9.91 -15.33
C ALA A 163 -1.50 9.45 -14.09
N ILE A 164 -0.87 9.42 -12.92
CA ILE A 164 -1.48 8.98 -11.65
C ILE A 164 -1.72 10.16 -10.69
N CYS A 165 -0.83 11.14 -10.66
CA CYS A 165 -0.83 12.24 -9.70
C CYS A 165 -0.98 13.63 -10.33
N GLY A 166 -0.98 13.72 -11.65
CA GLY A 166 -1.04 14.99 -12.38
C GLY A 166 -2.43 15.59 -12.45
N PRO A 167 -2.52 16.83 -12.99
CA PRO A 167 -3.80 17.52 -13.13
C PRO A 167 -4.83 16.78 -13.99
N ASP A 168 -4.35 16.04 -15.00
CA ASP A 168 -5.20 15.29 -15.94
C ASP A 168 -5.25 13.77 -15.60
N ALA A 169 -4.86 13.38 -14.38
CA ALA A 169 -4.84 11.99 -13.97
C ALA A 169 -6.26 11.40 -13.95
N CYS A 170 -6.38 10.15 -14.40
CA CYS A 170 -7.63 9.41 -14.31
C CYS A 170 -8.00 9.20 -12.84
N GLN A 171 -9.25 9.56 -12.51
CA GLN A 171 -9.77 9.39 -11.17
C GLN A 171 -10.12 7.91 -10.93
N THR A 172 -9.52 7.31 -9.91
CA THR A 172 -9.85 5.97 -9.42
C THR A 172 -10.65 6.08 -8.13
N ALA A 173 -11.48 5.08 -7.85
CA ALA A 173 -12.21 5.00 -6.57
C ALA A 173 -11.24 4.72 -5.40
N ASP A 174 -10.19 3.94 -5.67
CA ASP A 174 -9.14 3.62 -4.70
C ASP A 174 -7.87 4.44 -4.97
N LEU A 175 -7.44 5.21 -3.98
CA LEU A 175 -6.28 6.10 -4.07
C LEU A 175 -4.96 5.42 -3.66
N SER A 176 -4.94 4.13 -3.34
CA SER A 176 -3.75 3.46 -2.80
C SER A 176 -2.56 3.44 -3.75
N LEU A 177 -2.76 3.36 -5.07
CA LEU A 177 -1.68 3.49 -6.05
C LEU A 177 -1.08 4.89 -6.05
N ARG A 178 -1.94 5.92 -5.98
CA ARG A 178 -1.53 7.33 -5.89
C ARG A 178 -0.72 7.57 -4.61
N ASP A 179 -1.21 7.10 -3.47
CA ASP A 179 -0.51 7.23 -2.19
C ASP A 179 0.82 6.46 -2.16
N THR A 180 0.89 5.30 -2.81
CA THR A 180 2.12 4.53 -3.01
C THR A 180 3.14 5.32 -3.82
N LEU A 181 2.72 5.91 -4.95
CA LEU A 181 3.60 6.71 -5.81
C LEU A 181 4.06 7.99 -5.11
N LEU A 182 3.20 8.68 -4.36
CA LEU A 182 3.59 9.86 -3.57
C LEU A 182 4.58 9.50 -2.47
N SER A 183 4.40 8.34 -1.80
CA SER A 183 5.36 7.85 -0.81
C SER A 183 6.71 7.52 -1.43
N PHE A 184 6.72 6.88 -2.59
CA PHE A 184 7.92 6.64 -3.39
C PHE A 184 8.62 7.94 -3.76
N CYS A 185 7.90 8.92 -4.30
CA CYS A 185 8.45 10.25 -4.65
C CYS A 185 9.02 10.97 -3.43
N ALA A 186 8.37 10.90 -2.27
CA ALA A 186 8.86 11.51 -1.04
C ALA A 186 10.15 10.85 -0.55
N THR A 187 10.20 9.52 -0.54
CA THR A 187 11.38 8.74 -0.12
C THR A 187 12.59 9.02 -1.01
N HIS A 188 12.37 9.12 -2.31
CA HIS A 188 13.42 9.30 -3.31
C HIS A 188 13.55 10.74 -3.81
N TYR A 189 12.93 11.72 -3.14
CA TYR A 189 12.86 13.11 -3.60
C TYR A 189 14.20 13.69 -3.97
N ALA A 190 15.20 13.57 -3.09
CA ALA A 190 16.55 14.09 -3.32
C ALA A 190 17.25 13.45 -4.54
N ARG A 191 16.96 12.18 -4.82
CA ARG A 191 17.47 11.44 -5.97
C ARG A 191 16.76 11.86 -7.26
N LEU A 192 15.42 11.95 -7.22
CA LEU A 192 14.61 12.42 -8.35
C LEU A 192 14.95 13.86 -8.73
N PHE A 193 15.20 14.72 -7.75
CA PHE A 193 15.53 16.12 -7.95
C PHE A 193 16.89 16.35 -8.66
N ARG A 194 17.74 15.30 -8.76
CA ARG A 194 18.98 15.38 -9.55
C ARG A 194 18.73 15.33 -11.05
N PHE A 195 17.59 14.82 -11.50
CA PHE A 195 17.24 14.74 -12.91
C PHE A 195 16.61 16.05 -13.40
N ASP A 196 17.18 16.65 -14.46
CA ASP A 196 16.66 17.90 -15.05
C ASP A 196 15.21 17.76 -15.46
N ILE A 197 14.87 16.64 -16.11
CA ILE A 197 13.51 16.33 -16.56
C ILE A 197 12.48 16.35 -15.41
N PHE A 198 12.89 15.93 -14.20
CA PHE A 198 12.01 15.99 -13.02
C PHE A 198 11.83 17.44 -12.55
N ARG A 199 12.92 18.20 -12.46
CA ARG A 199 12.87 19.61 -12.03
C ARG A 199 12.06 20.47 -12.99
N ASP A 200 12.22 20.26 -14.29
CA ASP A 200 11.49 21.01 -15.31
C ASP A 200 10.00 20.68 -15.28
N ALA A 201 9.64 19.41 -15.22
CA ALA A 201 8.24 18.98 -15.13
C ALA A 201 7.58 19.42 -13.81
N LEU A 202 8.34 19.49 -12.70
CA LEU A 202 7.86 20.03 -11.43
C LEU A 202 7.61 21.55 -11.53
N ARG A 203 8.55 22.30 -12.14
CA ARG A 203 8.41 23.74 -12.36
C ARG A 203 7.22 24.07 -13.26
N ASP A 204 6.99 23.27 -14.26
CA ASP A 204 5.85 23.41 -15.18
C ASP A 204 4.50 23.07 -14.55
N GLY A 205 4.46 22.55 -13.33
CA GLY A 205 3.23 22.12 -12.65
C GLY A 205 2.55 20.91 -13.28
N LYS A 206 3.27 20.10 -14.06
CA LYS A 206 2.71 18.97 -14.81
C LYS A 206 2.75 17.64 -14.07
N LEU A 207 3.59 17.53 -13.03
CA LEU A 207 3.79 16.25 -12.32
C LEU A 207 2.68 15.91 -11.34
N PHE A 208 2.23 16.92 -10.61
CA PHE A 208 1.31 16.73 -9.48
C PHE A 208 0.18 17.75 -9.55
N ASP A 209 -1.03 17.32 -9.27
CA ASP A 209 -2.10 18.28 -8.97
C ASP A 209 -1.90 18.91 -7.57
N VAL A 210 -2.80 19.80 -7.18
CA VAL A 210 -2.69 20.55 -5.92
C VAL A 210 -2.73 19.63 -4.70
N ASP A 211 -3.62 18.63 -4.69
CA ASP A 211 -3.74 17.68 -3.59
C ASP A 211 -2.50 16.78 -3.49
N ALA A 212 -2.02 16.24 -4.62
CA ALA A 212 -0.79 15.44 -4.66
C ALA A 212 0.43 16.25 -4.21
N THR A 213 0.53 17.53 -4.63
CA THR A 213 1.61 18.40 -4.21
C THR A 213 1.60 18.60 -2.69
N THR A 214 0.43 18.90 -2.11
CA THR A 214 0.28 19.08 -0.67
C THR A 214 0.70 17.83 0.09
N LYS A 215 0.17 16.67 -0.29
CA LYS A 215 0.50 15.38 0.32
C LYS A 215 1.99 15.02 0.17
N LEU A 216 2.59 15.33 -0.99
CA LEU A 216 4.02 15.10 -1.20
C LEU A 216 4.86 15.94 -0.25
N LEU A 217 4.55 17.23 -0.09
CA LEU A 217 5.27 18.14 0.81
C LEU A 217 5.14 17.70 2.27
N GLU A 218 3.95 17.26 2.70
CA GLU A 218 3.73 16.70 4.04
C GLU A 218 4.60 15.45 4.27
N LYS A 219 4.65 14.54 3.30
CA LYS A 219 5.47 13.33 3.40
C LYS A 219 6.97 13.64 3.43
N VAL A 220 7.45 14.56 2.59
CA VAL A 220 8.85 15.01 2.58
C VAL A 220 9.19 15.70 3.90
N GLY A 221 8.33 16.56 4.41
CA GLY A 221 8.49 17.21 5.71
C GLY A 221 8.54 16.22 6.87
N ALA A 222 7.70 15.21 6.86
CA ALA A 222 7.69 14.15 7.86
C ALA A 222 8.97 13.28 7.85
N ILE A 223 9.59 13.10 6.69
CA ILE A 223 10.87 12.38 6.54
C ILE A 223 12.04 13.25 7.00
N ALA A 224 12.01 14.57 6.67
CA ALA A 224 13.09 15.49 6.97
C ALA A 224 13.15 15.93 8.44
N LEU A 225 12.01 15.97 9.12
CA LEU A 225 11.95 16.31 10.53
C LEU A 225 12.22 15.06 11.37
N PRO A 226 13.27 15.03 12.21
CA PRO A 226 13.41 13.94 13.16
C PRO A 226 12.18 13.92 14.06
N LYS A 227 11.59 12.73 14.24
CA LYS A 227 10.52 12.54 15.23
C LYS A 227 10.98 13.19 16.52
N GLN A 228 10.34 14.28 16.93
CA GLN A 228 10.63 14.89 18.23
C GLN A 228 10.48 13.79 19.26
N ALA A 229 11.62 13.33 19.79
CA ALA A 229 11.62 12.44 20.94
C ALA A 229 10.73 13.12 21.97
N ASN A 230 9.69 12.43 22.40
CA ASN A 230 8.72 12.86 23.40
C ASN A 230 9.42 13.77 24.40
N SER A 231 9.27 15.08 24.24
CA SER A 231 9.70 16.03 25.23
C SER A 231 8.90 15.69 26.48
N ARG A 232 9.61 15.12 27.47
CA ARG A 232 9.05 14.90 28.81
C ARG A 232 8.30 16.17 29.16
N PRO A 233 7.06 16.10 29.69
CA PRO A 233 6.34 17.28 30.06
C PRO A 233 7.24 18.06 31.02
N ARG A 234 7.54 19.31 30.66
CA ARG A 234 8.28 20.23 31.50
C ARG A 234 7.58 20.22 32.83
N ARG A 235 8.29 19.74 33.89
CA ARG A 235 7.81 19.76 35.25
C ARG A 235 7.53 21.25 35.56
N VAL A 236 6.28 21.64 35.52
CA VAL A 236 5.85 22.96 35.95
C VAL A 236 6.12 22.97 37.45
N LEU A 237 7.17 23.68 37.85
CA LEU A 237 7.41 23.98 39.26
C LEU A 237 6.21 24.80 39.77
N PRO A 238 5.63 24.45 40.92
CA PRO A 238 4.55 25.23 41.47
C PRO A 238 5.05 26.68 41.69
N PRO A 239 4.19 27.68 41.53
CA PRO A 239 4.57 29.07 41.76
C PRO A 239 5.06 29.21 43.20
N ARG A 240 6.25 29.80 43.38
CA ARG A 240 6.76 30.17 44.67
C ARG A 240 5.70 31.03 45.40
N ALA A 241 5.30 30.57 46.57
CA ALA A 241 4.43 31.36 47.43
C ALA A 241 5.05 32.74 47.64
N PHE A 242 4.33 33.77 47.21
CA PHE A 242 4.69 35.16 47.42
C PHE A 242 4.43 35.47 48.89
N SER A 243 5.49 35.56 49.73
CA SER A 243 5.38 36.09 51.09
C SER A 243 5.30 37.61 50.94
N PRO A 244 4.26 38.25 51.49
CA PRO A 244 4.20 39.72 51.46
C PRO A 244 5.33 40.31 52.33
N PRO A 245 5.88 41.47 51.97
CA PRO A 245 6.91 42.15 52.77
C PRO A 245 6.33 42.58 54.12
N VAL A 246 7.06 42.31 55.19
CA VAL A 246 6.80 42.81 56.52
C VAL A 246 7.02 44.31 56.48
N LEU A 247 5.96 45.10 56.71
CA LEU A 247 6.07 46.55 56.94
C LEU A 247 6.64 46.73 58.36
N GLU A 248 7.86 47.20 58.40
CA GLU A 248 8.41 47.76 59.69
C GLU A 248 7.74 49.10 59.87
N ASP A 249 7.14 49.20 61.07
CA ASP A 249 6.46 50.38 61.60
C ASP A 249 7.55 51.31 62.24
N ASP A 250 8.03 52.26 61.43
CA ASP A 250 8.87 53.32 61.98
C ASP A 250 7.98 54.48 62.39
N GLY A 251 7.69 54.50 63.66
CA GLY A 251 7.07 55.65 64.33
C GLY A 251 8.01 56.86 64.28
N ASP A 252 7.61 57.91 63.63
CA ASP A 252 8.14 59.26 63.88
C ASP A 252 6.97 60.25 64.00
N GLU A 253 6.76 60.64 65.26
CA GLU A 253 6.00 61.81 65.67
C GLU A 253 6.64 63.10 65.10
N VAL A 254 5.90 63.89 64.36
CA VAL A 254 6.21 65.29 64.16
C VAL A 254 4.93 66.10 64.18
N SER A 255 4.98 66.92 65.23
CA SER A 255 4.13 67.96 65.73
C SER A 255 3.47 68.92 64.71
N VAL A 256 2.29 69.24 65.09
CA VAL A 256 1.41 70.33 64.69
C VAL A 256 2.13 71.69 64.67
N THR A 257 2.01 72.50 63.63
CA THR A 257 1.82 73.94 63.72
C THR A 257 0.90 74.40 62.61
N GLY A 258 -0.21 74.99 63.00
CA GLY A 258 -1.14 75.69 62.17
C GLY A 258 -0.59 76.95 61.54
N VAL A 259 -1.23 77.44 60.49
CA VAL A 259 -1.52 78.83 60.21
C VAL A 259 -2.74 78.94 59.30
N GLN A 260 -3.63 79.79 59.71
CA GLN A 260 -4.76 80.37 58.96
C GLN A 260 -4.35 81.05 57.67
N LEU A 261 -5.13 80.93 56.68
CA LEU A 261 -5.95 81.95 55.97
C LEU A 261 -6.70 81.30 54.82
#